data_dfe974d18f6d1ff50f49d594c4c5b39c
#
_entry.id   dfe974d18f6d1ff50f49d594c4c5b39c
#
_cell.length_a   1.000
_cell.length_b   1.000
_cell.length_c   1.000
_cell.angle_alpha   90.00
_cell.angle_beta   90.00
_cell.angle_gamma   90.00
#
_symmetry.space_group_name_H-M   'P 1'
#
loop_
_entity.id
_entity.type
_entity.pdbx_description
1 polymer ?
#
loop_
_entity_poly.entity_id
_entity_poly.type
_entity_poly.pdbx_seq_one_letter_code
_entity_poly.pdbx_strand_id
1 'polypeptide(L)'
;LMKFKDFSDAEATIVGYELGKGKRTGTLGKFLMLDDEGVQFGCPPGKGYNYKDLANMLLNINDYIGQRATFTYFQRTQAGSYRHPLFKCIRNYE
;
A
#
# COMPACT_ATOMS: atom_id res chain seq x y z
N LEU A 1 9.26 -28.92 0.43
CA LEU A 1 8.92 -28.45 0.35
C LEU A 1 8.74 -27.35 0.17
N MET A 2 8.57 -26.84 -0.12
CA MET A 2 8.34 -25.87 -0.35
C MET A 2 7.99 -25.01 0.20
N LYS A 3 8.34 -24.40 0.22
CA LYS A 3 7.87 -23.66 0.78
C LYS A 3 7.55 -22.56 0.17
N PHE A 4 6.61 -22.09 0.34
CA PHE A 4 6.17 -21.08 -0.30
C PHE A 4 6.46 -19.86 0.37
N LYS A 5 6.51 -18.76 -0.24
CA LYS A 5 6.57 -17.54 0.34
C LYS A 5 5.29 -17.15 0.82
N ASP A 6 5.08 -17.12 2.07
CA ASP A 6 3.80 -16.75 2.63
C ASP A 6 3.83 -15.30 2.96
N PHE A 7 2.96 -14.54 2.37
CA PHE A 7 2.83 -13.13 2.71
C PHE A 7 1.90 -12.99 3.89
N SER A 8 2.21 -12.09 4.79
CA SER A 8 1.38 -11.81 5.95
C SER A 8 0.54 -10.57 5.71
N ASP A 9 -0.64 -10.54 6.30
CA ASP A 9 -1.51 -9.38 6.19
C ASP A 9 -1.33 -8.50 7.40
N ALA A 10 -1.42 -7.20 7.18
CA ALA A 10 -1.36 -6.24 8.27
C ALA A 10 -2.17 -5.03 7.88
N GLU A 11 -2.29 -4.11 8.80
CA GLU A 11 -3.06 -2.89 8.56
C GLU A 11 -2.25 -1.69 8.97
N ALA A 12 -2.45 -0.61 8.27
CA ALA A 12 -1.80 0.66 8.58
C ALA A 12 -2.67 1.79 8.08
N THR A 13 -2.40 2.98 8.57
CA THR A 13 -3.16 4.15 8.18
C THR A 13 -2.47 4.82 7.01
N ILE A 14 -3.25 5.19 6.01
CA ILE A 14 -2.71 5.92 4.86
C ILE A 14 -2.53 7.36 5.27
N VAL A 15 -1.30 7.83 5.22
CA VAL A 15 -0.99 9.21 5.62
C VAL A 15 -0.58 10.07 4.44
N GLY A 16 -0.42 9.49 3.26
CA GLY A 16 -0.04 10.24 2.09
C GLY A 16 0.06 9.33 0.89
N TYR A 17 0.70 9.84 -0.16
CA TYR A 17 0.85 9.07 -1.38
C TYR A 17 1.96 9.67 -2.21
N GLU A 18 2.42 8.90 -3.19
CA GLU A 18 3.37 9.40 -4.16
C GLU A 18 2.87 9.05 -5.55
N LEU A 19 3.18 9.91 -6.50
CA LEU A 19 2.78 9.67 -7.86
C LEU A 19 3.75 8.73 -8.55
N GLY A 20 3.28 8.08 -9.59
CA GLY A 20 4.13 7.22 -10.38
C GLY A 20 5.15 8.04 -11.13
N LYS A 21 6.14 7.36 -11.65
CA LYS A 21 7.21 8.03 -12.37
C LYS A 21 7.23 7.54 -13.81
N GLY A 22 7.84 8.33 -14.66
CA GLY A 22 7.96 7.98 -16.06
C GLY A 22 6.61 7.86 -16.70
N LYS A 23 6.35 6.72 -17.30
CA LYS A 23 5.09 6.52 -18.00
C LYS A 23 3.90 6.50 -17.10
N ARG A 24 4.12 6.38 -15.80
CA ARG A 24 3.00 6.35 -14.87
C ARG A 24 2.74 7.70 -14.22
N THR A 25 3.38 8.74 -14.73
CA THR A 25 3.09 10.07 -14.23
C THR A 25 1.62 10.36 -14.42
N GLY A 26 0.99 10.84 -13.38
CA GLY A 26 -0.44 11.11 -13.44
C GLY A 26 -1.29 10.00 -12.84
N THR A 27 -0.68 8.91 -12.42
CA THR A 27 -1.39 7.87 -11.71
C THR A 27 -0.75 7.67 -10.35
N LEU A 28 -1.43 6.90 -9.52
CA LEU A 28 -0.93 6.64 -8.18
C LEU A 28 0.28 5.72 -8.26
N GLY A 29 1.37 6.11 -7.65
CA GLY A 29 2.55 5.27 -7.59
C GLY A 29 2.54 4.36 -6.39
N LYS A 30 2.32 4.93 -5.20
CA LYS A 30 2.24 4.13 -3.99
C LYS A 30 1.58 4.95 -2.90
N PHE A 31 1.09 4.24 -1.90
CA PHE A 31 0.54 4.89 -0.72
C PHE A 31 1.63 4.99 0.32
N LEU A 32 1.63 6.09 1.05
CA LEU A 32 2.49 6.23 2.21
C LEU A 32 1.65 5.86 3.42
N MET A 33 2.10 4.87 4.15
CA MET A 33 1.32 4.34 5.25
C MET A 33 2.12 4.40 6.54
N LEU A 34 1.41 4.47 7.64
CA LEU A 34 2.02 4.54 8.96
C LEU A 34 1.37 3.47 9.82
N ASP A 35 2.17 2.58 10.36
CA ASP A 35 1.60 1.51 11.17
C ASP A 35 1.43 1.98 12.62
N ASP A 36 0.92 1.08 13.45
CA ASP A 36 0.62 1.43 14.83
C ASP A 36 1.87 1.70 15.65
N GLU A 37 3.01 1.25 15.17
CA GLU A 37 4.26 1.46 15.88
C GLU A 37 4.98 2.72 15.46
N GLY A 38 4.40 3.46 14.54
CA GLY A 38 5.02 4.68 14.09
C GLY A 38 5.97 4.52 12.91
N VAL A 39 5.98 3.35 12.29
CA VAL A 39 6.85 3.11 11.15
C VAL A 39 6.14 3.53 9.88
N GLN A 40 6.77 4.42 9.14
CA GLN A 40 6.21 4.89 7.88
C GLN A 40 6.89 4.17 6.72
N PHE A 41 6.09 3.73 5.77
CA PHE A 41 6.64 2.99 4.64
C PHE A 41 5.78 3.25 3.41
N GLY A 42 6.35 2.99 2.24
CA GLY A 42 5.63 3.10 0.99
C GLY A 42 5.03 1.76 0.61
N CYS A 43 3.80 1.77 0.15
CA CYS A 43 3.07 0.55 -0.15
C CYS A 43 2.41 0.69 -1.52
N PRO A 44 3.05 0.19 -2.57
CA PRO A 44 2.45 0.29 -3.90
C PRO A 44 1.25 -0.62 -4.01
N PRO A 45 0.34 -0.33 -4.93
CA PRO A 45 -0.79 -1.21 -5.15
C PRO A 45 -0.32 -2.56 -5.69
N GLY A 46 -1.08 -3.59 -5.39
CA GLY A 46 -0.76 -4.91 -5.89
C GLY A 46 -1.09 -5.04 -7.36
N LYS A 47 -0.94 -6.25 -7.86
CA LYS A 47 -1.09 -6.48 -9.27
C LYS A 47 -2.53 -6.44 -9.76
N GLY A 48 -3.47 -6.41 -8.87
CA GLY A 48 -4.86 -6.41 -9.26
C GLY A 48 -5.38 -5.11 -9.80
N TYR A 49 -4.53 -4.08 -9.86
CA TYR A 49 -4.99 -2.76 -10.27
C TYR A 49 -4.40 -2.41 -11.62
N ASN A 50 -5.24 -1.96 -12.53
CA ASN A 50 -4.75 -1.54 -13.82
C ASN A 50 -4.66 -0.01 -13.85
N TYR A 51 -4.32 0.51 -15.02
CA TYR A 51 -4.06 1.94 -15.14
C TYR A 51 -5.27 2.76 -14.73
N LYS A 52 -6.45 2.34 -15.17
CA LYS A 52 -7.66 3.08 -14.81
C LYS A 52 -7.94 3.06 -13.34
N ASP A 53 -7.69 1.93 -12.69
CA ASP A 53 -7.91 1.84 -11.27
C ASP A 53 -6.98 2.78 -10.52
N LEU A 54 -5.73 2.85 -10.96
CA LEU A 54 -4.78 3.73 -10.29
C LEU A 54 -5.15 5.19 -10.49
N ALA A 55 -5.65 5.53 -11.65
CA ALA A 55 -6.07 6.91 -11.88
C ALA A 55 -7.27 7.26 -11.03
N ASN A 56 -8.22 6.34 -10.91
CA ASN A 56 -9.38 6.58 -10.06
C ASN A 56 -8.97 6.72 -8.59
N MET A 57 -8.04 5.91 -8.15
CA MET A 57 -7.58 6.01 -6.79
C MET A 57 -6.93 7.37 -6.52
N LEU A 58 -6.21 7.87 -7.50
CA LEU A 58 -5.60 9.18 -7.34
C LEU A 58 -6.65 10.29 -7.30
N LEU A 59 -7.69 10.18 -8.11
CA LEU A 59 -8.74 11.17 -8.08
C LEU A 59 -9.46 11.21 -6.73
N ASN A 60 -9.53 10.08 -6.07
CA ASN A 60 -10.21 9.98 -4.79
C ASN A 60 -9.23 9.87 -3.64
N ILE A 61 -8.01 10.33 -3.84
CA ILE A 61 -6.97 10.08 -2.86
C ILE A 61 -7.30 10.70 -1.50
N ASN A 62 -8.03 11.81 -1.50
CA ASN A 62 -8.40 12.44 -0.23
C ASN A 62 -9.32 11.56 0.59
N ASP A 63 -10.07 10.69 -0.06
CA ASP A 63 -10.92 9.75 0.64
C ASP A 63 -10.11 8.59 1.21
N TYR A 64 -8.94 8.36 0.65
CA TYR A 64 -8.09 7.28 1.13
C TYR A 64 -7.21 7.71 2.29
N ILE A 65 -6.77 8.96 2.26
CA ILE A 65 -5.87 9.44 3.30
C ILE A 65 -6.62 9.49 4.62
N GLY A 66 -6.01 8.94 5.65
CA GLY A 66 -6.63 8.85 6.96
C GLY A 66 -7.39 7.56 7.18
N GLN A 67 -7.53 6.74 6.15
CA GLN A 67 -8.23 5.46 6.26
C GLN A 67 -7.23 4.37 6.59
N ARG A 68 -7.71 3.37 7.28
CA ARG A 68 -6.87 2.20 7.49
C ARG A 68 -7.00 1.30 6.29
N ALA A 69 -5.90 0.73 5.89
CA ALA A 69 -5.86 -0.16 4.74
C ALA A 69 -5.16 -1.44 5.10
N THR A 70 -5.55 -2.51 4.45
CA THR A 70 -4.90 -3.79 4.61
C THR A 70 -3.83 -3.92 3.54
N PHE A 71 -2.67 -4.39 3.94
CA PHE A 71 -1.59 -4.64 3.00
C PHE A 71 -0.95 -5.97 3.36
N THR A 72 -0.23 -6.52 2.40
CA THR A 72 0.52 -7.74 2.63
C THR A 72 2.00 -7.43 2.54
N TYR A 73 2.81 -8.22 3.23
CA TYR A 73 4.24 -8.02 3.20
C TYR A 73 4.91 -9.38 3.33
N PHE A 74 6.14 -9.47 2.82
CA PHE A 74 6.85 -10.73 2.84
C PHE A 74 7.44 -10.98 4.22
N GLN A 75 8.14 -10.00 4.75
CA GLN A 75 8.70 -10.12 6.09
C GLN A 75 9.07 -8.74 6.59
N ARG A 76 9.36 -8.63 7.87
CA ARG A 76 9.76 -7.38 8.46
C ARG A 76 11.28 -7.28 8.42
N THR A 77 11.76 -6.05 8.28
CA THR A 77 13.20 -5.82 8.29
C THR A 77 13.66 -5.59 9.72
N GLN A 78 14.96 -5.55 9.91
CA GLN A 78 15.49 -5.30 11.24
C GLN A 78 15.19 -3.90 11.73
N ALA A 79 14.97 -2.99 10.80
CA ALA A 79 14.63 -1.63 11.17
C ALA A 79 13.17 -1.48 11.55
N GLY A 80 12.40 -2.57 11.49
CA GLY A 80 11.00 -2.49 11.83
C GLY A 80 10.09 -2.16 10.65
N SER A 81 10.67 -1.99 9.48
CA SER A 81 9.89 -1.70 8.30
C SER A 81 9.39 -3.00 7.68
N TYR A 82 8.78 -2.90 6.52
CA TYR A 82 8.19 -4.06 5.86
C TYR A 82 8.87 -4.30 4.53
N ARG A 83 9.05 -5.57 4.19
CA ARG A 83 9.67 -5.95 2.95
C ARG A 83 8.62 -6.32 1.96
N HIS A 84 8.68 -5.75 0.76
CA HIS A 84 7.69 -6.00 -0.31
C HIS A 84 6.26 -5.76 0.14
N PRO A 85 5.97 -4.61 0.75
CA PRO A 85 4.59 -4.33 1.12
C PRO A 85 3.77 -4.03 -0.13
N LEU A 86 2.56 -4.58 -0.18
CA LEU A 86 1.66 -4.35 -1.29
C LEU A 86 0.29 -3.97 -0.75
N PHE A 87 -0.26 -2.89 -1.28
CA PHE A 87 -1.59 -2.46 -0.89
C PHE A 87 -2.61 -3.48 -1.36
N LYS A 88 -3.53 -3.83 -0.50
CA LYS A 88 -4.55 -4.80 -0.84
C LYS A 88 -5.91 -4.13 -0.99
N CYS A 89 -6.39 -3.47 0.05
CA CYS A 89 -7.67 -2.78 -0.02
C CYS A 89 -7.81 -1.91 1.21
N ILE A 90 -8.79 -1.01 1.13
CA ILE A 90 -9.13 -0.18 2.28
C ILE A 90 -9.94 -1.01 3.23
N ARG A 91 -9.60 -0.94 4.49
CA ARG A 91 -10.37 -1.64 5.47
C ARG A 91 -11.50 -0.75 5.92
N ASN A 92 -12.53 -0.70 5.16
CA ASN A 92 -13.60 0.19 5.49
C ASN A 92 -14.85 -0.40 4.98
N TYR A 93 -15.34 -1.42 5.58
CA TYR A 93 -16.54 -1.96 5.13
C TYR A 93 -17.38 -2.01 6.24
N GLU A 94 -17.66 -1.34 6.77
CA GLU A 94 -18.55 -1.47 7.59
C GLU A 94 -19.39 -1.12 7.34
#